data_df03108cf5a535aa35d03918f8042c1a
#
_entry.id   df03108cf5a535aa35d03918f8042c1a
#
_cell.length_a   1.000
_cell.length_b   1.000
_cell.length_c   1.000
_cell.angle_alpha   90.00
_cell.angle_beta   90.00
_cell.angle_gamma   90.00
#
_symmetry.space_group_name_H-M   'P 1'
#
loop_
_entity.id
_entity.type
_entity.pdbx_description
1 polymer ?
#
loop_
_entity_poly.entity_id
_entity_poly.type
_entity_poly.pdbx_seq_one_letter_code
_entity_poly.pdbx_strand_id
1 'polypeptide(L)'
;MAVIMSLHELDLAQQVSDLIACVEDGGIVIDTPEKIFSGNRVQKLYGVADAAFDPLLGVPCMLDAEDRKQTDPGKNSKGGSAPEVFVISGGGAGISVYRRLQREGISFAAGILSENDVEYRIAEALAVNVVAQIAFYPIGEQQLTEAKKWIDACAGCICLLDTFGPLNEACKSLKTYAEQCGKLRQVEEVLIEG
;
A
#
# COMPACT_ATOMS: atom_id res chain seq x y z
N MET A 1 -8.35 -32.30 20.33
CA MET A 1 -6.87 -32.45 20.31
C MET A 1 -6.30 -31.07 20.40
N ALA A 2 -5.37 -30.78 21.31
CA ALA A 2 -4.68 -29.50 21.37
C ALA A 2 -3.28 -29.67 20.76
N VAL A 3 -2.83 -28.71 19.96
CA VAL A 3 -1.51 -28.68 19.34
C VAL A 3 -0.81 -27.40 19.78
N ILE A 4 0.42 -27.50 20.28
CA ILE A 4 1.25 -26.36 20.62
C ILE A 4 2.46 -26.40 19.69
N MET A 5 2.73 -25.28 19.02
CA MET A 5 3.89 -25.16 18.12
C MET A 5 4.61 -23.82 18.34
N SER A 6 5.89 -23.80 18.09
CA SER A 6 6.70 -22.58 18.09
C SER A 6 6.85 -22.12 16.64
N LEU A 7 6.48 -20.87 16.36
CA LEU A 7 6.53 -20.28 15.03
C LEU A 7 7.34 -18.99 15.09
N HIS A 8 8.14 -18.76 14.06
CA HIS A 8 8.89 -17.51 13.86
C HIS A 8 8.27 -16.64 12.77
N GLU A 9 7.40 -17.22 11.94
CA GLU A 9 6.70 -16.53 10.88
C GLU A 9 5.36 -16.02 11.42
N LEU A 10 5.21 -14.70 11.48
CA LEU A 10 4.03 -14.03 12.04
C LEU A 10 2.77 -14.32 11.22
N ASP A 11 2.90 -14.34 9.89
CA ASP A 11 1.80 -14.64 8.97
C ASP A 11 1.23 -16.03 9.20
N LEU A 12 2.12 -17.00 9.32
CA LEU A 12 1.72 -18.37 9.57
C LEU A 12 1.07 -18.50 10.96
N ALA A 13 1.66 -17.86 11.97
CA ALA A 13 1.09 -17.84 13.32
C ALA A 13 -0.33 -17.25 13.33
N GLN A 14 -0.56 -16.17 12.58
CA GLN A 14 -1.88 -15.54 12.47
C GLN A 14 -2.91 -16.45 11.79
N GLN A 15 -2.50 -17.20 10.76
CA GLN A 15 -3.42 -18.00 9.95
C GLN A 15 -3.82 -19.33 10.61
N VAL A 16 -2.92 -19.94 11.39
CA VAL A 16 -3.12 -21.31 11.88
C VAL A 16 -3.43 -21.41 13.37
N SER A 17 -3.31 -20.31 14.13
CA SER A 17 -3.46 -20.36 15.59
C SER A 17 -4.82 -19.87 16.04
N ASP A 18 -5.43 -20.60 16.99
CA ASP A 18 -6.60 -20.12 17.72
C ASP A 18 -6.20 -19.16 18.85
N LEU A 19 -5.02 -19.39 19.46
CA LEU A 19 -4.43 -18.56 20.51
C LEU A 19 -2.92 -18.46 20.27
N ILE A 20 -2.37 -17.28 20.56
CA ILE A 20 -0.93 -17.02 20.49
C ILE A 20 -0.40 -16.69 21.87
N ALA A 21 0.67 -17.35 22.27
CA ALA A 21 1.44 -17.05 23.48
C ALA A 21 2.70 -16.29 23.09
N CYS A 22 2.78 -15.00 23.45
CA CYS A 22 3.97 -14.17 23.27
C CYS A 22 4.77 -14.11 24.55
N VAL A 23 6.08 -14.29 24.46
CA VAL A 23 7.01 -14.12 25.57
C VAL A 23 7.60 -12.70 25.47
N GLU A 24 7.28 -11.86 26.46
CA GLU A 24 7.73 -10.47 26.54
C GLU A 24 8.30 -10.21 27.95
N ASP A 25 9.46 -9.59 28.04
CA ASP A 25 10.07 -9.06 29.29
C ASP A 25 9.97 -10.01 30.51
N GLY A 26 10.12 -11.33 30.27
CA GLY A 26 10.02 -12.34 31.33
C GLY A 26 8.60 -12.76 31.72
N GLY A 27 7.59 -12.28 30.98
CA GLY A 27 6.19 -12.69 31.09
C GLY A 27 5.68 -13.40 29.85
N ILE A 28 4.52 -14.04 29.97
CA ILE A 28 3.81 -14.65 28.85
C ILE A 28 2.44 -13.97 28.72
N VAL A 29 2.13 -13.48 27.54
CA VAL A 29 0.81 -12.96 27.20
C VAL A 29 0.15 -13.91 26.22
N ILE A 30 -1.05 -14.38 26.55
CA ILE A 30 -1.85 -15.29 25.71
C ILE A 30 -3.12 -14.57 25.30
N ASP A 31 -3.34 -14.44 23.99
CA ASP A 31 -4.57 -13.88 23.44
C ASP A 31 -4.81 -14.39 22.01
N THR A 32 -5.94 -14.00 21.41
CA THR A 32 -6.24 -14.33 20.02
C THR A 32 -5.28 -13.61 19.07
N PRO A 33 -5.04 -14.15 17.85
CA PRO A 33 -4.17 -13.51 16.86
C PRO A 33 -4.52 -12.04 16.62
N GLU A 34 -5.80 -11.71 16.49
CA GLU A 34 -6.26 -10.34 16.22
C GLU A 34 -5.85 -9.36 17.32
N LYS A 35 -5.85 -9.79 18.58
CA LYS A 35 -5.44 -8.94 19.69
C LYS A 35 -3.93 -8.85 19.84
N ILE A 36 -3.21 -9.95 19.60
CA ILE A 36 -1.74 -9.97 19.64
C ILE A 36 -1.17 -9.08 18.52
N PHE A 37 -1.74 -9.16 17.32
CA PHE A 37 -1.27 -8.39 16.16
C PHE A 37 -1.87 -6.99 16.06
N SER A 38 -2.89 -6.64 16.88
CA SER A 38 -3.42 -5.30 16.96
C SER A 38 -2.50 -4.36 17.77
N GLY A 39 -2.29 -3.14 17.29
CA GLY A 39 -1.52 -2.11 17.98
C GLY A 39 0.00 -2.32 17.94
N ASN A 40 0.73 -1.59 18.82
CA ASN A 40 2.20 -1.55 18.84
C ASN A 40 2.87 -2.77 19.53
N ARG A 41 2.14 -3.87 19.77
CA ARG A 41 2.67 -5.00 20.55
C ARG A 41 3.74 -5.78 19.79
N VAL A 42 3.51 -6.02 18.51
CA VAL A 42 4.49 -6.69 17.64
C VAL A 42 5.76 -5.87 17.51
N GLN A 43 5.63 -4.54 17.44
CA GLN A 43 6.77 -3.61 17.43
C GLN A 43 7.64 -3.75 18.69
N LYS A 44 7.00 -3.86 19.88
CA LYS A 44 7.69 -4.07 21.14
C LYS A 44 8.38 -5.43 21.19
N LEU A 45 7.72 -6.48 20.68
CA LEU A 45 8.24 -7.85 20.72
C LEU A 45 9.54 -8.01 19.92
N TYR A 46 9.64 -7.30 18.79
CA TYR A 46 10.81 -7.37 17.91
C TYR A 46 11.80 -6.21 18.10
N GLY A 47 11.52 -5.31 19.05
CA GLY A 47 12.40 -4.17 19.34
C GLY A 47 12.52 -3.17 18.18
N VAL A 48 11.57 -3.18 17.25
CA VAL A 48 11.57 -2.31 16.06
C VAL A 48 10.76 -1.07 16.42
N ALA A 49 11.44 0.01 16.79
CA ALA A 49 10.80 1.22 17.32
C ALA A 49 9.90 1.94 16.32
N ASP A 50 10.05 1.72 15.01
CA ASP A 50 9.40 2.52 13.95
C ASP A 50 8.89 1.71 12.73
N ALA A 51 8.73 0.41 12.84
CA ALA A 51 8.07 -0.37 11.79
C ALA A 51 6.56 -0.44 12.05
N ALA A 52 5.75 0.10 11.17
CA ALA A 52 4.34 -0.20 11.16
C ALA A 52 4.16 -1.66 10.71
N PHE A 53 3.63 -2.50 11.58
CA PHE A 53 3.20 -3.84 11.21
C PHE A 53 1.79 -3.72 10.63
N ASP A 54 1.60 -4.11 9.37
CA ASP A 54 0.27 -4.21 8.79
C ASP A 54 -0.34 -5.58 9.15
N PRO A 55 -1.35 -5.60 10.03
CA PRO A 55 -1.97 -6.86 10.48
C PRO A 55 -2.73 -7.58 9.36
N LEU A 56 -3.07 -6.91 8.25
CA LEU A 56 -3.74 -7.51 7.10
C LEU A 56 -2.76 -8.18 6.13
N LEU A 57 -1.49 -7.78 6.18
CA LEU A 57 -0.48 -8.24 5.23
C LEU A 57 0.63 -9.05 5.88
N GLY A 58 0.63 -9.14 7.20
CA GLY A 58 1.60 -9.92 7.95
C GLY A 58 3.06 -9.50 7.77
N VAL A 59 3.34 -8.29 7.26
CA VAL A 59 4.71 -7.83 6.99
C VAL A 59 5.04 -6.55 7.73
N PRO A 60 6.27 -6.40 8.28
CA PRO A 60 6.72 -5.14 8.81
C PRO A 60 6.92 -4.15 7.65
N CYS A 61 6.19 -3.03 7.68
CA CYS A 61 6.49 -1.89 6.83
C CYS A 61 7.63 -1.12 7.50
N MET A 62 8.83 -1.17 6.93
CA MET A 62 9.93 -0.32 7.35
C MET A 62 9.64 1.11 6.86
N LEU A 63 9.24 1.97 7.77
CA LEU A 63 9.19 3.41 7.54
C LEU A 63 10.49 3.98 8.12
N ASP A 64 11.30 4.61 7.29
CA ASP A 64 12.51 5.29 7.74
C ASP A 64 12.17 6.35 8.79
N ALA A 65 12.85 6.29 9.95
CA ALA A 65 12.55 7.06 11.16
C ALA A 65 12.79 8.58 11.00
N GLU A 66 13.35 9.06 9.90
CA GLU A 66 13.67 10.47 9.70
C GLU A 66 12.50 11.31 9.15
N ASP A 67 11.43 10.68 8.64
CA ASP A 67 10.29 11.37 7.98
C ASP A 67 9.08 11.64 8.90
N ARG A 68 9.16 11.31 10.21
CA ARG A 68 8.03 11.51 11.15
C ARG A 68 8.01 12.88 11.86
N LYS A 69 8.48 13.95 11.25
CA LYS A 69 8.20 15.29 11.77
C LYS A 69 6.98 15.86 11.07
N GLN A 70 5.84 15.78 11.80
CA GLN A 70 4.61 16.54 11.58
C GLN A 70 3.94 16.34 10.21
N THR A 71 3.05 15.38 10.13
CA THR A 71 1.99 15.40 9.12
C THR A 71 0.66 15.71 9.78
N ASP A 72 0.21 16.96 9.65
CA ASP A 72 -1.21 17.29 9.69
C ASP A 72 -1.95 16.45 8.65
N PRO A 73 -3.17 15.94 8.93
CA PRO A 73 -3.96 15.13 7.99
C PRO A 73 -4.52 15.98 6.84
N GLY A 74 -3.66 16.65 6.09
CA GLY A 74 -4.04 17.56 5.01
C GLY A 74 -2.90 18.00 4.12
N LYS A 75 -1.67 17.57 4.37
CA LYS A 75 -0.51 17.97 3.57
C LYS A 75 0.48 16.83 3.42
N ASN A 76 0.19 15.88 2.54
CA ASN A 76 1.23 15.03 1.96
C ASN A 76 1.94 15.79 0.84
N SER A 77 2.85 16.68 1.24
CA SER A 77 3.83 17.26 0.33
C SER A 77 5.19 16.69 0.70
N LYS A 78 5.49 15.48 0.28
CA LYS A 78 6.87 15.01 0.19
C LYS A 78 7.55 15.78 -0.94
N GLY A 79 8.65 16.40 -0.61
CA GLY A 79 9.34 17.45 -1.35
C GLY A 79 9.53 17.23 -2.85
N GLY A 80 9.08 18.19 -3.63
CA GLY A 80 9.82 18.88 -4.69
C GLY A 80 10.05 18.18 -6.02
N SER A 81 9.83 16.87 -6.20
CA SER A 81 9.95 16.22 -7.52
C SER A 81 8.65 15.51 -7.86
N ALA A 82 8.20 15.66 -9.11
CA ALA A 82 7.05 14.88 -9.59
C ALA A 82 7.42 13.39 -9.54
N PRO A 83 6.47 12.50 -9.16
CA PRO A 83 6.73 11.08 -9.17
C PRO A 83 7.02 10.59 -10.59
N GLU A 84 7.85 9.54 -10.70
CA GLU A 84 8.24 9.01 -12.00
C GLU A 84 7.11 8.25 -12.69
N VAL A 85 6.29 7.56 -11.89
CA VAL A 85 5.25 6.68 -12.41
C VAL A 85 3.91 6.91 -11.73
N PHE A 86 2.81 6.86 -12.50
CA PHE A 86 1.46 6.75 -11.96
C PHE A 86 0.96 5.32 -12.11
N VAL A 87 0.44 4.71 -11.04
CA VAL A 87 -0.05 3.33 -11.05
C VAL A 87 -1.56 3.30 -10.91
N ILE A 88 -2.24 2.78 -11.93
CA ILE A 88 -3.68 2.49 -11.93
C ILE A 88 -3.86 1.04 -11.50
N SER A 89 -4.45 0.82 -10.33
CA SER A 89 -4.62 -0.50 -9.73
C SER A 89 -5.88 -0.58 -8.89
N GLY A 90 -6.11 -1.71 -8.25
CA GLY A 90 -7.22 -1.97 -7.36
C GLY A 90 -7.36 -3.47 -7.06
N GLY A 91 -8.04 -3.81 -5.96
CA GLY A 91 -8.29 -5.19 -5.58
C GLY A 91 -7.04 -5.99 -5.18
N GLY A 92 -5.98 -5.30 -4.75
CA GLY A 92 -4.72 -5.92 -4.33
C GLY A 92 -3.69 -6.10 -5.45
N ALA A 93 -4.02 -5.81 -6.71
CA ALA A 93 -3.11 -5.99 -7.85
C ALA A 93 -1.84 -5.12 -7.75
N GLY A 94 -1.92 -3.95 -7.10
CA GLY A 94 -0.83 -3.01 -6.95
C GLY A 94 0.22 -3.38 -5.91
N ILE A 95 -0.10 -4.21 -4.93
CA ILE A 95 0.73 -4.44 -3.73
C ILE A 95 2.17 -4.87 -4.08
N SER A 96 2.32 -5.86 -4.95
CA SER A 96 3.62 -6.37 -5.35
C SER A 96 4.41 -5.34 -6.17
N VAL A 97 3.72 -4.56 -7.01
CA VAL A 97 4.32 -3.53 -7.85
C VAL A 97 4.78 -2.35 -7.00
N TYR A 98 3.98 -1.87 -6.05
CA TYR A 98 4.36 -0.79 -5.12
C TYR A 98 5.64 -1.10 -4.35
N ARG A 99 5.71 -2.33 -3.78
CA ARG A 99 6.90 -2.79 -3.06
C ARG A 99 8.13 -2.90 -3.96
N ARG A 100 7.92 -3.28 -5.22
CA ARG A 100 9.01 -3.39 -6.17
C ARG A 100 9.51 -2.02 -6.61
N LEU A 101 8.62 -1.08 -6.93
CA LEU A 101 8.97 0.30 -7.24
C LEU A 101 9.77 0.94 -6.09
N GLN A 102 9.32 0.74 -4.85
CA GLN A 102 10.03 1.25 -3.68
C GLN A 102 11.44 0.65 -3.54
N ARG A 103 11.60 -0.66 -3.73
CA ARG A 103 12.91 -1.32 -3.66
C ARG A 103 13.89 -0.83 -4.72
N GLU A 104 13.40 -0.52 -5.90
CA GLU A 104 14.19 0.02 -7.00
C GLU A 104 14.40 1.55 -6.89
N GLY A 105 13.85 2.18 -5.85
CA GLY A 105 13.97 3.62 -5.63
C GLY A 105 13.14 4.49 -6.58
N ILE A 106 12.18 3.88 -7.30
CA ILE A 106 11.32 4.57 -8.27
C ILE A 106 10.14 5.20 -7.55
N SER A 107 10.04 6.52 -7.59
CA SER A 107 8.96 7.27 -6.97
C SER A 107 7.65 7.12 -7.76
N PHE A 108 6.54 6.89 -7.08
CA PHE A 108 5.26 6.70 -7.74
C PHE A 108 4.09 7.39 -7.02
N ALA A 109 3.05 7.69 -7.79
CA ALA A 109 1.71 8.00 -7.29
C ALA A 109 0.75 6.89 -7.70
N ALA A 110 -0.30 6.68 -6.92
CA ALA A 110 -1.27 5.60 -7.16
C ALA A 110 -2.71 6.13 -7.17
N GLY A 111 -3.59 5.44 -7.87
CA GLY A 111 -5.03 5.73 -7.83
C GLY A 111 -5.77 5.34 -9.11
N ILE A 112 -7.07 5.46 -9.15
CA ILE A 112 -7.94 5.91 -8.04
C ILE A 112 -8.28 4.70 -7.19
N LEU A 113 -7.90 4.72 -5.92
CA LEU A 113 -8.13 3.63 -4.99
C LEU A 113 -9.31 3.93 -4.07
N SER A 114 -10.15 2.94 -3.82
CA SER A 114 -11.15 3.07 -2.76
C SER A 114 -10.48 2.97 -1.38
N GLU A 115 -10.91 3.79 -0.41
CA GLU A 115 -10.35 3.79 0.95
C GLU A 115 -10.48 2.45 1.67
N ASN A 116 -11.40 1.59 1.24
CA ASN A 116 -11.57 0.23 1.75
C ASN A 116 -10.87 -0.84 0.90
N ASP A 117 -10.11 -0.46 -0.12
CA ASP A 117 -9.30 -1.40 -0.89
C ASP A 117 -8.13 -1.92 -0.04
N VAL A 118 -7.83 -3.21 -0.18
CA VAL A 118 -6.74 -3.86 0.56
C VAL A 118 -5.38 -3.23 0.28
N GLU A 119 -5.19 -2.62 -0.89
CA GLU A 119 -3.93 -1.99 -1.26
C GLU A 119 -3.84 -0.51 -0.89
N TYR A 120 -4.95 0.13 -0.48
CA TYR A 120 -4.99 1.57 -0.17
C TYR A 120 -3.95 1.96 0.89
N ARG A 121 -3.91 1.26 2.01
CA ARG A 121 -2.96 1.55 3.11
C ARG A 121 -1.50 1.37 2.71
N ILE A 122 -1.23 0.42 1.82
CA ILE A 122 0.12 0.19 1.33
C ILE A 122 0.51 1.31 0.38
N ALA A 123 -0.39 1.68 -0.54
CA ALA A 123 -0.17 2.82 -1.41
C ALA A 123 0.05 4.10 -0.60
N GLU A 124 -0.75 4.34 0.45
CA GLU A 124 -0.61 5.51 1.33
C GLU A 124 0.75 5.55 2.05
N ALA A 125 1.28 4.39 2.42
CA ALA A 125 2.59 4.29 3.08
C ALA A 125 3.77 4.46 2.12
N LEU A 126 3.66 3.99 0.87
CA LEU A 126 4.77 3.86 -0.06
C LEU A 126 4.76 4.91 -1.19
N ALA A 127 3.59 5.36 -1.64
CA ALA A 127 3.46 6.31 -2.73
C ALA A 127 3.74 7.76 -2.28
N VAL A 128 4.19 8.59 -3.21
CA VAL A 128 4.31 10.05 -3.01
C VAL A 128 2.93 10.66 -2.80
N ASN A 129 1.94 10.18 -3.54
CA ASN A 129 0.54 10.58 -3.41
C ASN A 129 -0.41 9.43 -3.78
N VAL A 130 -1.58 9.41 -3.17
CA VAL A 130 -2.67 8.49 -3.52
C VAL A 130 -3.94 9.29 -3.82
N VAL A 131 -4.46 9.10 -5.04
CA VAL A 131 -5.79 9.62 -5.38
C VAL A 131 -6.82 8.65 -4.84
N ALA A 132 -7.52 9.07 -3.78
CA ALA A 132 -8.46 8.23 -3.05
C ALA A 132 -9.92 8.53 -3.41
N GLN A 133 -10.74 7.50 -3.31
CA GLN A 133 -12.19 7.56 -3.42
C GLN A 133 -12.81 7.01 -2.14
N ILE A 134 -13.80 7.72 -1.61
CA ILE A 134 -14.58 7.28 -0.45
C ILE A 134 -15.17 5.90 -0.73
N ALA A 135 -15.08 5.02 0.27
CA ALA A 135 -15.57 3.65 0.19
C ALA A 135 -17.03 3.58 -0.29
N PHE A 136 -17.32 2.67 -1.21
CA PHE A 136 -18.64 2.41 -1.79
C PHE A 136 -19.26 3.55 -2.63
N TYR A 137 -18.55 4.64 -2.86
CA TYR A 137 -18.98 5.69 -3.78
C TYR A 137 -18.37 5.49 -5.17
N PRO A 138 -19.06 5.88 -6.24
CA PRO A 138 -18.48 5.88 -7.58
C PRO A 138 -17.36 6.93 -7.69
N ILE A 139 -16.37 6.66 -8.53
CA ILE A 139 -15.30 7.61 -8.83
C ILE A 139 -15.90 8.87 -9.47
N GLY A 140 -15.66 10.01 -8.85
CA GLY A 140 -16.16 11.31 -9.31
C GLY A 140 -15.21 12.01 -10.30
N GLU A 141 -15.70 13.08 -10.93
CA GLU A 141 -14.89 13.88 -11.86
C GLU A 141 -13.69 14.58 -11.20
N GLN A 142 -13.79 14.88 -9.91
CA GLN A 142 -12.71 15.49 -9.16
C GLN A 142 -11.50 14.54 -9.05
N GLN A 143 -11.74 13.28 -8.66
CA GLN A 143 -10.72 12.26 -8.58
C GLN A 143 -10.11 11.95 -9.96
N LEU A 144 -10.94 11.89 -11.00
CA LEU A 144 -10.47 11.72 -12.38
C LEU A 144 -9.57 12.87 -12.83
N THR A 145 -9.95 14.10 -12.51
CA THR A 145 -9.16 15.29 -12.84
C THR A 145 -7.83 15.29 -12.10
N GLU A 146 -7.85 14.92 -10.83
CA GLU A 146 -6.64 14.81 -10.02
C GLU A 146 -5.71 13.70 -10.54
N ALA A 147 -6.25 12.51 -10.83
CA ALA A 147 -5.46 11.42 -11.40
C ALA A 147 -4.83 11.77 -12.74
N LYS A 148 -5.54 12.48 -13.62
CA LYS A 148 -4.99 12.98 -14.90
C LYS A 148 -3.83 13.94 -14.68
N LYS A 149 -3.92 14.86 -13.71
CA LYS A 149 -2.82 15.76 -13.37
C LYS A 149 -1.57 14.99 -12.93
N TRP A 150 -1.74 13.91 -12.17
CA TRP A 150 -0.63 13.05 -11.78
C TRP A 150 -0.06 12.29 -12.98
N ILE A 151 -0.90 11.75 -13.88
CA ILE A 151 -0.43 11.13 -15.11
C ILE A 151 0.36 12.13 -15.96
N ASP A 152 -0.08 13.38 -16.03
CA ASP A 152 0.62 14.42 -16.79
C ASP A 152 1.98 14.76 -16.16
N ALA A 153 2.08 14.75 -14.85
CA ALA A 153 3.30 15.04 -14.12
C ALA A 153 4.33 13.90 -14.15
N CYS A 154 3.88 12.64 -14.26
CA CYS A 154 4.74 11.46 -14.29
C CYS A 154 5.38 11.24 -15.67
N ALA A 155 6.53 10.57 -15.71
CA ALA A 155 7.16 10.11 -16.94
C ALA A 155 6.43 8.93 -17.59
N GLY A 156 5.84 8.05 -16.77
CA GLY A 156 5.11 6.86 -17.21
C GLY A 156 3.84 6.61 -16.41
N CYS A 157 3.01 5.71 -16.94
CA CYS A 157 1.81 5.21 -16.27
C CYS A 157 1.72 3.69 -16.44
N ILE A 158 1.44 2.97 -15.37
CA ILE A 158 1.20 1.53 -15.38
C ILE A 158 -0.28 1.30 -15.07
N CYS A 159 -0.93 0.41 -15.82
CA CYS A 159 -2.28 -0.04 -15.52
C CYS A 159 -2.28 -1.54 -15.25
N LEU A 160 -2.64 -1.92 -14.02
CA LEU A 160 -2.69 -3.30 -13.56
C LEU A 160 -4.10 -3.91 -13.63
N LEU A 161 -5.08 -3.12 -14.10
CA LEU A 161 -6.46 -3.58 -14.21
C LEU A 161 -6.71 -4.19 -15.59
N ASP A 162 -7.13 -5.44 -15.60
CA ASP A 162 -7.55 -6.16 -16.83
C ASP A 162 -9.04 -6.04 -17.08
N THR A 163 -9.84 -5.86 -16.01
CA THR A 163 -11.30 -5.78 -16.09
C THR A 163 -11.83 -4.51 -15.45
N PHE A 164 -12.85 -3.92 -16.07
CA PHE A 164 -13.49 -2.72 -15.59
C PHE A 164 -14.99 -2.98 -15.39
N GLY A 165 -15.46 -2.71 -14.18
CA GLY A 165 -16.85 -2.82 -13.77
C GLY A 165 -17.43 -1.48 -13.32
N PRO A 166 -18.69 -1.44 -12.85
CA PRO A 166 -19.36 -0.19 -12.49
C PRO A 166 -18.63 0.68 -11.48
N LEU A 167 -17.84 0.07 -10.57
CA LEU A 167 -17.13 0.81 -9.53
C LEU A 167 -15.78 1.39 -10.00
N ASN A 168 -15.14 0.77 -10.97
CA ASN A 168 -13.84 1.20 -11.50
C ASN A 168 -13.86 1.52 -13.00
N GLU A 169 -15.04 1.68 -13.61
CA GLU A 169 -15.18 2.02 -15.04
C GLU A 169 -14.42 3.31 -15.38
N ALA A 170 -14.41 4.26 -14.47
CA ALA A 170 -13.69 5.50 -14.61
C ALA A 170 -12.16 5.29 -14.78
N CYS A 171 -11.58 4.23 -14.20
CA CYS A 171 -10.18 3.86 -14.40
C CYS A 171 -9.87 3.46 -15.84
N LYS A 172 -10.86 2.95 -16.59
CA LYS A 172 -10.74 2.70 -18.04
C LYS A 172 -10.45 3.97 -18.82
N SER A 173 -11.12 5.07 -18.44
CA SER A 173 -10.87 6.37 -19.06
C SER A 173 -9.47 6.91 -18.75
N LEU A 174 -8.93 6.63 -17.56
CA LEU A 174 -7.55 6.98 -17.21
C LEU A 174 -6.53 6.17 -18.01
N LYS A 175 -6.76 4.87 -18.18
CA LYS A 175 -5.92 4.01 -19.03
C LYS A 175 -5.88 4.56 -20.46
N THR A 176 -7.06 4.83 -21.06
CA THR A 176 -7.16 5.40 -22.39
C THR A 176 -6.46 6.77 -22.47
N TYR A 177 -6.59 7.60 -21.44
CA TYR A 177 -5.91 8.89 -21.37
C TYR A 177 -4.38 8.73 -21.36
N ALA A 178 -3.86 7.81 -20.55
CA ALA A 178 -2.43 7.51 -20.50
C ALA A 178 -1.89 6.96 -21.84
N GLU A 179 -2.69 6.14 -22.55
CA GLU A 179 -2.39 5.67 -23.90
C GLU A 179 -2.29 6.83 -24.89
N GLN A 180 -3.27 7.74 -24.90
CA GLN A 180 -3.30 8.92 -25.78
C GLN A 180 -2.12 9.87 -25.51
N CYS A 181 -1.67 9.98 -24.25
CA CYS A 181 -0.49 10.75 -23.87
C CYS A 181 0.83 10.02 -24.21
N GLY A 182 0.79 8.78 -24.68
CA GLY A 182 1.99 7.96 -24.95
C GLY A 182 2.76 7.57 -23.70
N LYS A 183 2.10 7.58 -22.53
CA LYS A 183 2.72 7.32 -21.22
C LYS A 183 2.46 5.93 -20.67
N LEU A 184 1.53 5.16 -21.27
CA LEU A 184 1.26 3.81 -20.79
C LEU A 184 2.49 2.92 -21.02
N ARG A 185 2.94 2.21 -19.97
CA ARG A 185 4.11 1.33 -19.95
C ARG A 185 3.74 0.00 -19.32
N GLN A 186 4.50 -1.04 -19.66
CA GLN A 186 4.47 -2.31 -18.93
C GLN A 186 5.31 -2.19 -17.65
N VAL A 187 4.99 -3.02 -16.67
CA VAL A 187 5.71 -3.02 -15.37
C VAL A 187 7.20 -3.25 -15.58
N GLU A 188 7.53 -4.19 -16.45
CA GLU A 188 8.91 -4.59 -16.75
C GLU A 188 9.72 -3.46 -17.40
N GLU A 189 9.10 -2.65 -18.25
CA GLU A 189 9.75 -1.51 -18.90
C GLU A 189 10.19 -0.46 -17.89
N VAL A 190 9.31 -0.14 -16.93
CA VAL A 190 9.60 0.85 -15.88
C VAL A 190 10.71 0.39 -14.95
N LEU A 191 10.80 -0.92 -14.69
CA LEU A 191 11.76 -1.51 -13.76
C LEU A 191 13.15 -1.78 -14.37
N ILE A 192 13.29 -1.67 -15.69
CA ILE A 192 14.58 -1.85 -16.40
C ILE A 192 15.27 -0.49 -16.63
N GLU A 193 14.51 0.59 -16.68
CA GLU A 193 15.03 1.95 -16.94
C GLU A 193 15.52 2.67 -15.68
N GLY A 194 15.25 2.17 -14.48
CA GLY A 194 15.71 2.70 -13.19
C GLY A 194 16.93 1.92 -12.68
#